data_f77083abc666e33e76557affbc3dc34c
#
_entry.id   f77083abc666e33e76557affbc3dc34c
#
_cell.length_a   1.000
_cell.length_b   1.000
_cell.length_c   1.000
_cell.angle_alpha   90.00
_cell.angle_beta   90.00
_cell.angle_gamma   90.00
#
_symmetry.space_group_name_H-M   'P 1'
#
loop_
_entity.id
_entity.type
_entity.pdbx_description
1 polymer ?
#
loop_
_entity_poly.entity_id
_entity_poly.type
_entity_poly.pdbx_seq_one_letter_code
_entity_poly.pdbx_strand_id
1 'polypeptide(L)'
;MTFFSSLAWTGISFLLFTVLVAVISAWKTRDEQLDTAEGYFLAGRGLPGVVIAGSLLLTNLSAEQLVGLNGQSWKTNMGPIAWEVGSMFTLLVLAYYFLPKYLKMGAMTIPSLMEERYGKGTKTMFSLVIVVMYSILNLPVILYSGAVVFEQIFDISGILGTSKFMAVAILCLIIGIIGGCYAISGG
;
A
#
# COMPACT_ATOMS: atom_id res chain seq x y z
N MET A 1 25.77 4.30 -25.26
CA MET A 1 24.48 4.19 -25.97
C MET A 1 23.53 3.14 -25.35
N THR A 2 24.02 2.05 -24.77
CA THR A 2 23.19 0.97 -24.18
C THR A 2 22.48 1.34 -22.87
N PHE A 3 23.06 2.19 -22.04
CA PHE A 3 22.46 2.57 -20.74
C PHE A 3 21.22 3.46 -20.90
N PHE A 4 21.28 4.45 -21.78
CA PHE A 4 20.12 5.32 -22.07
C PHE A 4 18.95 4.56 -22.71
N SER A 5 19.25 3.57 -23.56
CA SER A 5 18.20 2.75 -24.16
C SER A 5 17.55 1.83 -23.12
N SER A 6 18.30 1.25 -22.20
CA SER A 6 17.74 0.39 -21.13
C SER A 6 16.88 1.20 -20.18
N LEU A 7 17.28 2.42 -19.81
CA LEU A 7 16.51 3.31 -18.95
C LEU A 7 15.18 3.73 -19.60
N ALA A 8 15.22 4.07 -20.89
CA ALA A 8 14.02 4.40 -21.66
C ALA A 8 13.04 3.21 -21.72
N TRP A 9 13.53 2.00 -21.98
CA TRP A 9 12.70 0.79 -21.99
C TRP A 9 12.09 0.49 -20.63
N THR A 10 12.84 0.69 -19.55
CA THR A 10 12.32 0.54 -18.17
C THR A 10 11.21 1.54 -17.88
N GLY A 11 11.41 2.81 -18.26
CA GLY A 11 10.39 3.84 -18.11
C GLY A 11 9.12 3.56 -18.93
N ILE A 12 9.27 3.17 -20.19
CA ILE A 12 8.15 2.83 -21.08
C ILE A 12 7.38 1.63 -20.52
N SER A 13 8.06 0.56 -20.13
CA SER A 13 7.41 -0.63 -19.58
C SER A 13 6.67 -0.33 -18.28
N PHE A 14 7.24 0.49 -17.38
CA PHE A 14 6.60 0.94 -16.16
C PHE A 14 5.32 1.74 -16.45
N LEU A 15 5.40 2.74 -17.33
CA LEU A 15 4.24 3.56 -17.70
C LEU A 15 3.16 2.72 -18.37
N LEU A 16 3.54 1.84 -19.30
CA LEU A 16 2.61 0.96 -20.00
C LEU A 16 1.89 0.03 -19.02
N PHE A 17 2.61 -0.57 -18.07
CA PHE A 17 2.02 -1.41 -17.06
C PHE A 17 1.08 -0.62 -16.14
N THR A 18 1.48 0.57 -15.68
CA THR A 18 0.65 1.44 -14.83
C THR A 18 -0.63 1.87 -15.53
N VAL A 19 -0.54 2.30 -16.80
CA VAL A 19 -1.71 2.67 -17.60
C VAL A 19 -2.63 1.47 -17.82
N LEU A 20 -2.07 0.29 -18.14
CA LEU A 20 -2.84 -0.94 -18.34
C LEU A 20 -3.61 -1.32 -17.07
N VAL A 21 -2.96 -1.28 -15.90
CA VAL A 21 -3.62 -1.54 -14.61
C VAL A 21 -4.72 -0.52 -14.35
N ALA A 22 -4.46 0.78 -14.56
CA ALA A 22 -5.45 1.84 -14.37
C ALA A 22 -6.68 1.65 -15.28
N VAL A 23 -6.47 1.31 -16.55
CA VAL A 23 -7.55 1.08 -17.53
C VAL A 23 -8.38 -0.15 -17.15
N ILE A 24 -7.71 -1.27 -16.79
CA ILE A 24 -8.41 -2.50 -16.37
C ILE A 24 -9.21 -2.25 -15.09
N SER A 25 -8.62 -1.56 -14.12
CA SER A 25 -9.28 -1.21 -12.87
C SER A 25 -10.51 -0.34 -13.15
N ALA A 26 -10.35 0.78 -13.85
CA ALA A 26 -11.45 1.67 -14.20
C ALA A 26 -12.58 0.97 -14.99
N TRP A 27 -12.22 0.04 -15.87
CA TRP A 27 -13.21 -0.73 -16.62
C TRP A 27 -13.97 -1.72 -15.73
N LYS A 28 -13.28 -2.37 -14.80
CA LYS A 28 -13.87 -3.36 -13.88
C LYS A 28 -14.72 -2.73 -12.79
N THR A 29 -14.37 -1.54 -12.30
CA THR A 29 -15.07 -0.85 -11.21
C THR A 29 -16.13 0.14 -11.70
N ARG A 30 -16.33 0.25 -13.01
CA ARG A 30 -17.24 1.22 -13.63
C ARG A 30 -18.70 1.12 -13.13
N ASP A 31 -19.16 -0.09 -12.84
CA ASP A 31 -20.54 -0.38 -12.46
C ASP A 31 -20.73 -0.50 -10.93
N GLU A 32 -19.67 -0.26 -10.14
CA GLU A 32 -19.74 -0.35 -8.68
C GLU A 32 -20.21 0.97 -8.05
N GLN A 33 -21.10 0.87 -7.06
CA GLN A 33 -21.63 2.02 -6.34
C GLN A 33 -20.64 2.47 -5.25
N LEU A 34 -19.61 3.23 -5.65
CA LEU A 34 -18.60 3.77 -4.73
C LEU A 34 -19.15 4.84 -3.77
N ASP A 35 -20.34 5.33 -4.00
CA ASP A 35 -21.00 6.36 -3.16
C ASP A 35 -21.50 5.81 -1.82
N THR A 36 -21.53 4.50 -1.64
CA THR A 36 -21.95 3.85 -0.40
C THR A 36 -20.74 3.36 0.40
N ALA A 37 -20.82 3.40 1.75
CA ALA A 37 -19.77 2.88 2.62
C ALA A 37 -19.48 1.38 2.34
N GLU A 38 -20.49 0.61 1.99
CA GLU A 38 -20.35 -0.81 1.65
C GLU A 38 -19.65 -1.00 0.29
N GLY A 39 -19.99 -0.20 -0.71
CA GLY A 39 -19.31 -0.20 -2.01
C GLY A 39 -17.85 0.22 -1.89
N TYR A 40 -17.59 1.30 -1.14
CA TYR A 40 -16.24 1.84 -0.96
C TYR A 40 -15.31 0.90 -0.19
N PHE A 41 -15.74 0.35 0.97
CA PHE A 41 -14.88 -0.49 1.82
C PHE A 41 -14.90 -1.97 1.49
N LEU A 42 -15.98 -2.48 0.88
CA LEU A 42 -16.19 -3.91 0.67
C LEU A 42 -16.37 -4.29 -0.79
N ALA A 43 -16.19 -3.35 -1.73
CA ALA A 43 -16.45 -3.56 -3.16
C ALA A 43 -17.79 -4.30 -3.41
N GLY A 44 -18.84 -3.86 -2.72
CA GLY A 44 -20.17 -4.48 -2.81
C GLY A 44 -20.24 -5.95 -2.42
N ARG A 45 -19.21 -6.51 -1.77
CA ARG A 45 -19.05 -7.95 -1.42
C ARG A 45 -19.08 -8.91 -2.62
N GLY A 46 -18.88 -8.39 -3.83
CA GLY A 46 -18.95 -9.17 -5.08
C GLY A 46 -17.64 -9.82 -5.51
N LEU A 47 -16.51 -9.55 -4.82
CA LEU A 47 -15.20 -10.03 -5.24
C LEU A 47 -14.98 -11.52 -4.95
N PRO A 48 -14.50 -12.31 -5.92
CA PRO A 48 -14.14 -13.70 -5.68
C PRO A 48 -12.90 -13.81 -4.78
N GLY A 49 -12.82 -14.89 -3.99
CA GLY A 49 -11.76 -15.09 -2.99
C GLY A 49 -10.34 -15.00 -3.54
N VAL A 50 -10.12 -15.42 -4.79
CA VAL A 50 -8.80 -15.31 -5.45
C VAL A 50 -8.39 -13.85 -5.67
N VAL A 51 -9.34 -12.99 -6.03
CA VAL A 51 -9.09 -11.54 -6.22
C VAL A 51 -8.79 -10.89 -4.88
N ILE A 52 -9.53 -11.24 -3.81
CA ILE A 52 -9.26 -10.76 -2.45
C ILE A 52 -7.87 -11.20 -1.99
N ALA A 53 -7.50 -12.46 -2.20
CA ALA A 53 -6.18 -12.97 -1.84
C ALA A 53 -5.06 -12.25 -2.60
N GLY A 54 -5.24 -12.03 -3.91
CA GLY A 54 -4.30 -11.26 -4.73
C GLY A 54 -4.17 -9.80 -4.26
N SER A 55 -5.29 -9.16 -3.94
CA SER A 55 -5.31 -7.79 -3.40
C SER A 55 -4.57 -7.69 -2.07
N LEU A 56 -4.83 -8.60 -1.13
CA LEU A 56 -4.12 -8.66 0.15
C LEU A 56 -2.61 -8.86 -0.03
N LEU A 57 -2.21 -9.77 -0.93
CA LEU A 57 -0.81 -10.00 -1.24
C LEU A 57 -0.14 -8.73 -1.79
N LEU A 58 -0.75 -8.10 -2.78
CA LEU A 58 -0.19 -6.91 -3.44
C LEU A 58 -0.19 -5.69 -2.52
N THR A 59 -1.16 -5.56 -1.62
CA THR A 59 -1.20 -4.47 -0.63
C THR A 59 -0.06 -4.59 0.39
N ASN A 60 0.37 -5.81 0.70
CA ASN A 60 1.52 -6.05 1.58
C ASN A 60 2.88 -5.89 0.88
N LEU A 61 2.95 -6.08 -0.44
CA LEU A 61 4.18 -5.90 -1.21
C LEU A 61 4.48 -4.42 -1.41
N SER A 62 5.25 -3.83 -0.51
CA SER A 62 5.71 -2.45 -0.60
C SER A 62 7.16 -2.35 -1.10
N ALA A 63 7.56 -1.16 -1.55
CA ALA A 63 8.96 -0.87 -1.87
C ALA A 63 9.88 -1.07 -0.65
N GLU A 64 9.36 -0.83 0.56
CA GLU A 64 10.07 -1.09 1.81
C GLU A 64 10.40 -2.57 1.98
N GLN A 65 9.47 -3.48 1.70
CA GLN A 65 9.74 -4.92 1.76
C GLN A 65 10.74 -5.36 0.69
N LEU A 66 10.57 -4.91 -0.54
CA LEU A 66 11.45 -5.33 -1.63
C LEU A 66 12.88 -4.80 -1.50
N VAL A 67 13.05 -3.58 -1.01
CA VAL A 67 14.37 -2.94 -0.93
C VAL A 67 14.88 -2.88 0.50
N GLY A 68 14.04 -2.50 1.46
CA GLY A 68 14.41 -2.35 2.87
C GLY A 68 14.75 -3.68 3.52
N LEU A 69 13.86 -4.68 3.44
CA LEU A 69 14.10 -6.00 4.04
C LEU A 69 15.24 -6.75 3.33
N ASN A 70 15.35 -6.65 2.00
CA ASN A 70 16.47 -7.23 1.26
C ASN A 70 17.80 -6.57 1.65
N GLY A 71 17.84 -5.24 1.77
CA GLY A 71 19.01 -4.51 2.22
C GLY A 71 19.39 -4.85 3.67
N GLN A 72 18.43 -5.05 4.54
CA GLN A 72 18.65 -5.48 5.91
C GLN A 72 19.13 -6.93 5.98
N SER A 73 18.56 -7.83 5.17
CA SER A 73 19.04 -9.23 5.07
C SER A 73 20.49 -9.31 4.63
N TRP A 74 20.93 -8.44 3.75
CA TRP A 74 22.33 -8.34 3.34
C TRP A 74 23.26 -7.99 4.50
N LYS A 75 22.80 -7.14 5.43
CA LYS A 75 23.59 -6.70 6.59
C LYS A 75 23.53 -7.65 7.79
N THR A 76 22.34 -8.23 8.04
CA THR A 76 22.03 -8.97 9.27
C THR A 76 21.65 -10.44 9.00
N ASN A 77 21.99 -10.96 7.83
CA ASN A 77 21.64 -12.32 7.39
C ASN A 77 20.11 -12.56 7.41
N MET A 78 19.67 -13.61 8.09
CA MET A 78 18.28 -14.08 8.12
C MET A 78 17.36 -13.31 9.11
N GLY A 79 17.85 -12.25 9.74
CA GLY A 79 17.07 -11.48 10.73
C GLY A 79 15.65 -11.07 10.28
N PRO A 80 15.46 -10.52 9.07
CA PRO A 80 14.14 -10.12 8.57
C PRO A 80 13.14 -11.26 8.39
N ILE A 81 13.59 -12.50 8.22
CA ILE A 81 12.72 -13.68 8.12
C ILE A 81 11.87 -13.87 9.37
N ALA A 82 12.39 -13.55 10.55
CA ALA A 82 11.64 -13.67 11.80
C ALA A 82 10.37 -12.81 11.78
N TRP A 83 10.42 -11.64 11.14
CA TRP A 83 9.26 -10.76 10.95
C TRP A 83 8.22 -11.37 10.02
N GLU A 84 8.65 -11.85 8.85
CA GLU A 84 7.76 -12.43 7.84
C GLU A 84 7.11 -13.73 8.32
N VAL A 85 7.88 -14.64 8.91
CA VAL A 85 7.35 -15.90 9.46
C VAL A 85 6.40 -15.65 10.63
N GLY A 86 6.70 -14.67 11.50
CA GLY A 86 5.81 -14.28 12.60
C GLY A 86 4.46 -13.76 12.09
N SER A 87 4.48 -12.94 11.03
CA SER A 87 3.27 -12.40 10.41
C SER A 87 2.39 -13.49 9.80
N MET A 88 2.97 -14.52 9.19
CA MET A 88 2.25 -15.65 8.60
C MET A 88 1.40 -16.40 9.64
N PHE A 89 1.96 -16.72 10.81
CA PHE A 89 1.20 -17.37 11.87
C PHE A 89 0.07 -16.48 12.41
N THR A 90 0.33 -15.19 12.55
CA THR A 90 -0.68 -14.22 12.97
C THR A 90 -1.84 -14.14 11.97
N LEU A 91 -1.54 -14.13 10.66
CA LEU A 91 -2.56 -14.13 9.61
C LEU A 91 -3.39 -15.42 9.60
N LEU A 92 -2.79 -16.58 9.86
CA LEU A 92 -3.56 -17.84 10.00
C LEU A 92 -4.53 -17.78 11.19
N VAL A 93 -4.10 -17.30 12.34
CA VAL A 93 -4.98 -17.12 13.51
C VAL A 93 -6.07 -16.09 13.20
N LEU A 94 -5.74 -15.00 12.53
CA LEU A 94 -6.71 -14.01 12.09
C LEU A 94 -7.77 -14.64 11.16
N ALA A 95 -7.34 -15.39 10.15
CA ALA A 95 -8.25 -15.99 9.17
C ALA A 95 -9.17 -17.05 9.75
N TYR A 96 -8.66 -17.94 10.61
CA TYR A 96 -9.44 -19.05 11.13
C TYR A 96 -10.26 -18.72 12.38
N TYR A 97 -9.77 -17.81 13.23
CA TYR A 97 -10.40 -17.52 14.52
C TYR A 97 -11.13 -16.17 14.53
N PHE A 98 -10.47 -15.10 14.09
CA PHE A 98 -11.02 -13.76 14.21
C PHE A 98 -11.94 -13.39 13.05
N LEU A 99 -11.57 -13.71 11.82
CA LEU A 99 -12.35 -13.33 10.64
C LEU A 99 -13.79 -13.86 10.67
N PRO A 100 -14.07 -15.14 11.03
CA PRO A 100 -15.46 -15.60 11.15
C PRO A 100 -16.28 -14.83 12.18
N LYS A 101 -15.64 -14.35 13.26
CA LYS A 101 -16.32 -13.53 14.28
C LYS A 101 -16.62 -12.13 13.75
N TYR A 102 -15.67 -11.51 13.04
CA TYR A 102 -15.85 -10.19 12.46
C TYR A 102 -16.94 -10.18 11.41
N LEU A 103 -17.01 -11.21 10.56
CA LEU A 103 -18.07 -11.37 9.57
C LEU A 103 -19.45 -11.55 10.21
N LYS A 104 -19.55 -12.30 11.31
CA LYS A 104 -20.82 -12.47 12.05
C LYS A 104 -21.29 -11.18 12.72
N MET A 105 -20.38 -10.33 13.15
CA MET A 105 -20.70 -9.02 13.77
C MET A 105 -21.07 -7.96 12.72
N GLY A 106 -20.80 -8.20 11.44
CA GLY A 106 -21.09 -7.23 10.37
C GLY A 106 -20.21 -5.96 10.42
N ALA A 107 -19.14 -5.98 11.20
CA ALA A 107 -18.25 -4.84 11.33
C ALA A 107 -17.45 -4.61 10.03
N MET A 108 -17.60 -3.44 9.41
CA MET A 108 -16.89 -3.07 8.18
C MET A 108 -15.44 -2.63 8.43
N THR A 109 -15.16 -2.11 9.61
CA THR A 109 -13.83 -1.59 9.98
C THR A 109 -13.46 -1.99 11.40
N ILE A 110 -12.16 -2.02 11.71
CA ILE A 110 -11.69 -2.30 13.09
C ILE A 110 -12.21 -1.26 14.10
N PRO A 111 -12.24 0.05 13.79
CA PRO A 111 -12.87 1.02 14.69
C PRO A 111 -14.35 0.77 14.97
N SER A 112 -15.13 0.30 13.98
CA SER A 112 -16.54 -0.05 14.21
C SER A 112 -16.71 -1.28 15.10
N LEU A 113 -15.78 -2.24 15.00
CA LEU A 113 -15.71 -3.35 15.93
C LEU A 113 -15.43 -2.91 17.38
N MET A 114 -14.55 -1.91 17.55
CA MET A 114 -14.25 -1.34 18.87
C MET A 114 -15.45 -0.58 19.44
N GLU A 115 -16.21 0.11 18.58
CA GLU A 115 -17.44 0.78 19.00
C GLU A 115 -18.47 -0.20 19.56
N GLU A 116 -18.71 -1.30 18.87
CA GLU A 116 -19.70 -2.29 19.24
C GLU A 116 -19.33 -2.96 20.59
N ARG A 117 -18.04 -3.16 20.84
CA ARG A 117 -17.56 -3.87 22.03
C ARG A 117 -17.29 -2.97 23.22
N TYR A 118 -16.86 -1.75 23.02
CA TYR A 118 -16.35 -0.84 24.06
C TYR A 118 -16.98 0.56 24.02
N GLY A 119 -17.86 0.83 23.05
CA GLY A 119 -18.55 2.09 22.90
C GLY A 119 -17.85 3.15 22.06
N LYS A 120 -18.59 4.24 21.81
CA LYS A 120 -18.18 5.32 20.88
C LYS A 120 -16.85 6.01 21.23
N GLY A 121 -16.59 6.20 22.53
CA GLY A 121 -15.34 6.83 22.99
C GLY A 121 -14.10 6.05 22.56
N THR A 122 -14.16 4.71 22.69
CA THR A 122 -13.06 3.83 22.29
C THR A 122 -12.85 3.83 20.78
N LYS A 123 -13.93 3.85 19.99
CA LYS A 123 -13.85 4.01 18.52
C LYS A 123 -13.07 5.27 18.14
N THR A 124 -13.45 6.41 18.72
CA THR A 124 -12.84 7.70 18.40
C THR A 124 -11.37 7.71 18.77
N MET A 125 -11.02 7.26 19.98
CA MET A 125 -9.63 7.17 20.44
C MET A 125 -8.80 6.26 19.53
N PHE A 126 -9.33 5.07 19.21
CA PHE A 126 -8.65 4.09 18.38
C PHE A 126 -8.44 4.61 16.94
N SER A 127 -9.47 5.25 16.35
CA SER A 127 -9.36 5.88 15.03
C SER A 127 -8.31 6.98 15.01
N LEU A 128 -8.27 7.83 16.03
CA LEU A 128 -7.28 8.90 16.14
C LEU A 128 -5.85 8.35 16.23
N VAL A 129 -5.63 7.34 17.08
CA VAL A 129 -4.32 6.69 17.21
C VAL A 129 -3.88 6.07 15.87
N ILE A 130 -4.77 5.37 15.18
CA ILE A 130 -4.46 4.79 13.86
C ILE A 130 -4.09 5.88 12.85
N VAL A 131 -4.90 6.93 12.72
CA VAL A 131 -4.64 8.02 11.79
C VAL A 131 -3.29 8.68 12.07
N VAL A 132 -2.98 8.97 13.33
CA VAL A 132 -1.70 9.55 13.73
C VAL A 132 -0.54 8.62 13.40
N MET A 133 -0.64 7.33 13.77
CA MET A 133 0.40 6.33 13.48
C MET A 133 0.67 6.20 11.97
N TYR A 134 -0.39 6.05 11.19
CA TYR A 134 -0.22 5.88 9.74
C TYR A 134 0.30 7.14 9.06
N SER A 135 -0.17 8.33 9.46
CA SER A 135 0.24 9.59 8.85
C SER A 135 1.67 10.00 9.22
N ILE A 136 2.09 9.78 10.46
CA ILE A 136 3.38 10.28 10.96
C ILE A 136 4.49 9.22 10.81
N LEU A 137 4.18 7.94 11.01
CA LEU A 137 5.20 6.89 11.01
C LEU A 137 5.23 6.12 9.69
N ASN A 138 4.10 5.56 9.24
CA ASN A 138 4.10 4.66 8.09
C ASN A 138 4.20 5.41 6.75
N LEU A 139 3.40 6.46 6.55
CA LEU A 139 3.36 7.17 5.28
C LEU A 139 4.71 7.76 4.86
N PRO A 140 5.47 8.47 5.73
CA PRO A 140 6.79 8.98 5.36
C PRO A 140 7.79 7.87 4.99
N VAL A 141 7.78 6.75 5.69
CA VAL A 141 8.69 5.62 5.42
C VAL A 141 8.39 5.01 4.05
N ILE A 142 7.13 4.78 3.73
CA ILE A 142 6.70 4.21 2.45
C ILE A 142 7.04 5.18 1.29
N LEU A 143 6.71 6.45 1.43
CA LEU A 143 7.01 7.47 0.42
C LEU A 143 8.53 7.60 0.19
N TYR A 144 9.30 7.65 1.26
CA TYR A 144 10.76 7.76 1.18
C TYR A 144 11.38 6.53 0.51
N SER A 145 10.99 5.32 0.89
CA SER A 145 11.53 4.09 0.30
C SER A 145 11.21 4.00 -1.19
N GLY A 146 9.98 4.34 -1.59
CA GLY A 146 9.60 4.44 -3.00
C GLY A 146 10.41 5.47 -3.77
N ALA A 147 10.55 6.68 -3.22
CA ALA A 147 11.31 7.76 -3.85
C ALA A 147 12.78 7.43 -4.03
N VAL A 148 13.41 6.78 -3.05
CA VAL A 148 14.81 6.34 -3.14
C VAL A 148 15.01 5.30 -4.25
N VAL A 149 14.06 4.38 -4.43
CA VAL A 149 14.10 3.40 -5.51
C VAL A 149 14.03 4.08 -6.88
N PHE A 150 13.10 5.03 -7.04
CA PHE A 150 12.97 5.80 -8.29
C PHE A 150 14.24 6.61 -8.58
N GLU A 151 14.80 7.25 -7.56
CA GLU A 151 16.07 8.00 -7.69
C GLU A 151 17.20 7.09 -8.17
N GLN A 152 17.32 5.89 -7.61
CA GLN A 152 18.37 4.94 -7.98
C GLN A 152 18.20 4.36 -9.39
N ILE A 153 16.97 4.14 -9.82
CA ILE A 153 16.71 3.56 -11.15
C ILE A 153 16.81 4.61 -12.26
N PHE A 154 16.29 5.81 -12.02
CA PHE A 154 16.15 6.83 -13.06
C PHE A 154 17.13 7.98 -12.98
N ASP A 155 17.99 8.03 -11.94
CA ASP A 155 18.96 9.13 -11.70
C ASP A 155 18.30 10.52 -11.85
N ILE A 156 17.20 10.71 -11.14
CA ILE A 156 16.40 11.94 -11.20
C ILE A 156 17.23 13.16 -10.80
N SER A 157 18.14 13.00 -9.83
CA SER A 157 19.07 14.06 -9.43
C SER A 157 19.96 14.51 -10.57
N GLY A 158 20.48 13.56 -11.37
CA GLY A 158 21.25 13.86 -12.57
C GLY A 158 20.41 14.56 -13.66
N ILE A 159 19.19 14.12 -13.88
CA ILE A 159 18.24 14.73 -14.85
C ILE A 159 17.86 16.15 -14.47
N LEU A 160 17.54 16.39 -13.20
CA LEU A 160 17.12 17.71 -12.69
C LEU A 160 18.30 18.62 -12.35
N GLY A 161 19.53 18.13 -12.35
CA GLY A 161 20.72 18.90 -11.94
C GLY A 161 20.66 19.35 -10.46
N THR A 162 19.99 18.57 -9.59
CA THR A 162 19.78 18.90 -8.18
C THR A 162 20.49 17.91 -7.26
N SER A 163 20.52 18.23 -5.95
CA SER A 163 21.03 17.27 -4.96
C SER A 163 20.11 16.05 -4.84
N LYS A 164 20.65 14.88 -4.50
CA LYS A 164 19.87 13.65 -4.27
C LYS A 164 18.77 13.85 -3.23
N PHE A 165 19.05 14.61 -2.18
CA PHE A 165 18.04 14.93 -1.16
C PHE A 165 16.83 15.69 -1.76
N MET A 166 17.09 16.69 -2.60
CA MET A 166 16.03 17.47 -3.24
C MET A 166 15.24 16.64 -4.23
N ALA A 167 15.93 15.79 -5.03
CA ALA A 167 15.26 14.87 -5.95
C ALA A 167 14.32 13.89 -5.23
N VAL A 168 14.79 13.28 -4.14
CA VAL A 168 13.96 12.38 -3.30
C VAL A 168 12.78 13.14 -2.69
N ALA A 169 12.97 14.37 -2.19
CA ALA A 169 11.88 15.18 -1.64
C ALA A 169 10.80 15.50 -2.68
N ILE A 170 11.21 15.87 -3.89
CA ILE A 170 10.29 16.12 -5.02
C ILE A 170 9.51 14.83 -5.37
N LEU A 171 10.22 13.70 -5.45
CA LEU A 171 9.58 12.40 -5.72
C LEU A 171 8.58 12.01 -4.63
N CYS A 172 8.89 12.21 -3.36
CA CYS A 172 7.95 11.99 -2.25
C CYS A 172 6.67 12.82 -2.42
N LEU A 173 6.80 14.09 -2.80
CA LEU A 173 5.65 14.95 -3.04
C LEU A 173 4.80 14.45 -4.22
N ILE A 174 5.43 14.10 -5.33
CA ILE A 174 4.73 13.60 -6.53
C ILE A 174 4.00 12.29 -6.21
N ILE A 175 4.69 11.33 -5.60
CA ILE A 175 4.09 10.03 -5.23
C ILE A 175 2.97 10.24 -4.21
N GLY A 176 3.15 11.13 -3.24
CA GLY A 176 2.14 11.48 -2.25
C GLY A 176 0.88 12.09 -2.86
N ILE A 177 1.03 13.00 -3.82
CA ILE A 177 -0.11 13.60 -4.54
C ILE A 177 -0.84 12.54 -5.38
N ILE A 178 -0.10 11.75 -6.16
CA ILE A 178 -0.70 10.68 -6.99
C ILE A 178 -1.43 9.66 -6.12
N GLY A 179 -0.78 9.21 -5.04
CA GLY A 179 -1.38 8.27 -4.09
C GLY A 179 -2.60 8.85 -3.37
N GLY A 180 -2.57 10.13 -3.01
CA GLY A 180 -3.70 10.84 -2.43
C GLY A 180 -4.89 10.95 -3.39
N CYS A 181 -4.64 11.31 -4.66
CA CYS A 181 -5.68 11.33 -5.69
C CYS A 181 -6.28 9.93 -5.91
N TYR A 182 -5.43 8.90 -5.96
CA TYR A 182 -5.88 7.51 -6.08
C TYR A 182 -6.76 7.09 -4.90
N ALA A 183 -6.35 7.39 -3.66
CA ALA A 183 -7.12 7.09 -2.47
C ALA A 183 -8.49 7.78 -2.43
N ILE A 184 -8.56 9.05 -2.86
CA ILE A 184 -9.83 9.81 -2.93
C ILE A 184 -10.77 9.23 -3.99
N SER A 185 -10.24 8.68 -5.09
CA SER A 185 -11.05 8.08 -6.16
C SER A 185 -11.61 6.69 -5.82
N GLY A 186 -11.36 6.17 -4.63
CA GLY A 186 -11.89 4.90 -4.17
C GLY A 186 -10.87 3.75 -4.13
N GLY A 187 -9.61 4.05 -4.42
CA GLY A 187 -8.51 3.09 -4.35
C GLY A 187 -8.43 2.16 -5.54
#